data_9d4b02d71afbbe6ba061e1f157dfc4da
#
_entry.id   9d4b02d71afbbe6ba061e1f157dfc4da
#
_cell.length_a   1.000
_cell.length_b   1.000
_cell.length_c   1.000
_cell.angle_alpha   90.00
_cell.angle_beta   90.00
_cell.angle_gamma   90.00
#
_symmetry.space_group_name_H-M   'P 1'
#
loop_
_entity.id
_entity.type
_entity.pdbx_description
1 polymer ?
#
loop_
_entity_poly.entity_id
_entity_poly.type
_entity_poly.pdbx_seq_one_letter_code
_entity_poly.pdbx_strand_id
1 'polypeptide(L)'
;ESENDYSIVVKITFGGSSVLITGDATQYSENEMLNNQIGLNSDILVVGHHGSSSSTSSQFLNAVNPQYAVISCEKNNSYGHPASDVLERLVSKNITVLRTDLAGTIEFAIKNNSISYNTEKNDSNSNANNNSTNDATTSAITYILNTNTMKFHLPSCKHADEIADHNKLLSNETRDIILEKGYIPCKICNP
;
A
#
# COMPACT_ATOMS: atom_id res chain seq x y z
N GLU A 1 -22.90 1.91 -15.10
CA GLU A 1 -22.86 2.44 -13.71
C GLU A 1 -23.20 1.30 -12.76
N SER A 2 -22.44 1.19 -11.69
CA SER A 2 -22.67 0.24 -10.59
C SER A 2 -23.19 1.00 -9.37
N GLU A 3 -23.77 0.30 -8.38
CA GLU A 3 -24.16 0.93 -7.11
C GLU A 3 -22.96 1.60 -6.41
N ASN A 4 -21.76 1.07 -6.58
CA ASN A 4 -20.53 1.61 -6.02
C ASN A 4 -20.15 2.98 -6.60
N ASP A 5 -20.64 3.34 -7.79
CA ASP A 5 -20.38 4.64 -8.41
C ASP A 5 -21.08 5.79 -7.67
N TYR A 6 -22.05 5.47 -6.81
CA TYR A 6 -22.75 6.43 -5.94
C TYR A 6 -22.15 6.52 -4.54
N SER A 7 -20.96 5.97 -4.32
CA SER A 7 -20.26 6.07 -3.03
C SER A 7 -19.97 7.51 -2.66
N ILE A 8 -20.18 7.83 -1.38
CA ILE A 8 -19.85 9.15 -0.85
C ILE A 8 -18.33 9.25 -0.71
N VAL A 9 -17.75 10.24 -1.37
CA VAL A 9 -16.33 10.57 -1.25
C VAL A 9 -16.17 11.78 -0.33
N VAL A 10 -15.33 11.64 0.70
CA VAL A 10 -15.14 12.68 1.73
C VAL A 10 -13.68 13.07 1.80
N LYS A 11 -13.39 14.37 1.71
CA LYS A 11 -12.09 14.93 2.03
C LYS A 11 -12.15 15.68 3.35
N ILE A 12 -11.32 15.29 4.29
CA ILE A 12 -11.17 15.95 5.58
C ILE A 12 -9.84 16.70 5.58
N THR A 13 -9.85 17.97 5.93
CA THR A 13 -8.65 18.80 6.05
C THR A 13 -8.53 19.33 7.46
N PHE A 14 -7.35 19.17 8.07
CA PHE A 14 -7.04 19.66 9.39
C PHE A 14 -5.56 20.03 9.50
N GLY A 15 -5.26 21.25 9.96
CA GLY A 15 -3.89 21.71 10.25
C GLY A 15 -2.90 21.60 9.08
N GLY A 16 -3.38 21.75 7.84
CA GLY A 16 -2.55 21.63 6.64
C GLY A 16 -2.40 20.21 6.11
N SER A 17 -2.92 19.21 6.80
CA SER A 17 -2.97 17.82 6.36
C SER A 17 -4.38 17.42 5.94
N SER A 18 -4.49 16.41 5.08
CA SER A 18 -5.78 15.97 4.55
C SER A 18 -5.88 14.45 4.39
N VAL A 19 -7.11 13.97 4.55
CA VAL A 19 -7.50 12.57 4.35
C VAL A 19 -8.58 12.51 3.29
N LEU A 20 -8.42 11.65 2.29
CA LEU A 20 -9.44 11.34 1.29
C LEU A 20 -9.98 9.94 1.55
N ILE A 21 -11.31 9.84 1.73
CA ILE A 21 -12.04 8.59 1.95
C ILE A 21 -12.96 8.40 0.76
N THR A 22 -12.81 7.30 0.04
CA THR A 22 -13.47 7.11 -1.26
C THR A 22 -14.62 6.09 -1.23
N GLY A 23 -14.86 5.44 -0.08
CA GLY A 23 -15.84 4.36 -0.02
C GLY A 23 -15.53 3.29 -1.07
N ASP A 24 -16.54 2.81 -1.75
CA ASP A 24 -16.41 1.82 -2.83
C ASP A 24 -16.40 2.46 -4.23
N ALA A 25 -16.14 3.77 -4.33
CA ALA A 25 -16.07 4.48 -5.60
C ALA A 25 -15.18 3.76 -6.61
N THR A 26 -15.71 3.55 -7.82
CA THR A 26 -14.97 2.88 -8.89
C THR A 26 -14.24 3.88 -9.78
N GLN A 27 -13.48 3.39 -10.75
CA GLN A 27 -12.81 4.23 -11.75
C GLN A 27 -13.78 5.14 -12.52
N TYR A 28 -15.06 4.79 -12.62
CA TYR A 28 -16.07 5.68 -13.20
C TYR A 28 -16.18 6.97 -12.39
N SER A 29 -16.44 6.86 -11.09
CA SER A 29 -16.54 8.02 -10.19
C SER A 29 -15.22 8.77 -10.05
N GLU A 30 -14.09 8.06 -10.06
CA GLU A 30 -12.74 8.67 -10.08
C GLU A 30 -12.58 9.57 -11.32
N ASN A 31 -12.99 9.11 -12.49
CA ASN A 31 -12.95 9.89 -13.73
C ASN A 31 -13.87 11.11 -13.68
N GLU A 32 -15.06 10.98 -13.07
CA GLU A 32 -15.93 12.13 -12.87
C GLU A 32 -15.28 13.18 -11.98
N MET A 33 -14.67 12.78 -10.86
CA MET A 33 -13.94 13.69 -9.97
C MET A 33 -12.78 14.39 -10.68
N LEU A 34 -12.01 13.67 -11.50
CA LEU A 34 -10.92 14.21 -12.29
C LEU A 34 -11.42 15.22 -13.35
N ASN A 35 -12.47 14.88 -14.07
CA ASN A 35 -13.06 15.73 -15.11
C ASN A 35 -13.66 17.02 -14.52
N ASN A 36 -14.22 16.94 -13.32
CA ASN A 36 -14.78 18.09 -12.61
C ASN A 36 -13.72 18.91 -11.86
N GLN A 37 -12.42 18.59 -12.01
CA GLN A 37 -11.30 19.29 -11.42
C GLN A 37 -11.41 19.48 -9.89
N ILE A 38 -11.99 18.50 -9.22
CA ILE A 38 -12.10 18.50 -7.76
C ILE A 38 -10.69 18.39 -7.17
N GLY A 39 -10.38 19.21 -6.19
CA GLY A 39 -9.07 19.22 -5.51
C GLY A 39 -8.87 17.94 -4.68
N LEU A 40 -8.31 16.90 -5.30
CA LEU A 40 -8.16 15.56 -4.72
C LEU A 40 -6.88 15.37 -3.88
N ASN A 41 -5.84 16.20 -4.08
CA ASN A 41 -4.56 16.05 -3.40
C ASN A 41 -4.74 15.89 -1.89
N SER A 42 -4.21 14.81 -1.32
CA SER A 42 -4.41 14.44 0.08
C SER A 42 -3.25 13.62 0.59
N ASP A 43 -2.88 13.81 1.87
CA ASP A 43 -1.73 13.13 2.48
C ASP A 43 -2.02 11.66 2.79
N ILE A 44 -3.27 11.35 3.13
CA ILE A 44 -3.74 10.00 3.44
C ILE A 44 -4.89 9.66 2.49
N LEU A 45 -4.79 8.50 1.83
CA LEU A 45 -5.87 7.93 1.02
C LEU A 45 -6.41 6.68 1.71
N VAL A 46 -7.71 6.65 2.02
CA VAL A 46 -8.42 5.40 2.27
C VAL A 46 -8.80 4.83 0.91
N VAL A 47 -8.14 3.75 0.54
CA VAL A 47 -8.18 3.13 -0.79
C VAL A 47 -9.58 2.64 -1.11
N GLY A 48 -10.07 2.97 -2.29
CA GLY A 48 -11.40 2.64 -2.73
C GLY A 48 -11.67 1.15 -2.84
N HIS A 49 -12.90 0.77 -2.52
CA HIS A 49 -13.44 -0.57 -2.73
C HIS A 49 -12.53 -1.68 -2.20
N HIS A 50 -12.00 -1.48 -0.99
CA HIS A 50 -11.13 -2.43 -0.28
C HIS A 50 -9.87 -2.83 -1.07
N GLY A 51 -9.45 -2.01 -2.03
CA GLY A 51 -8.35 -2.32 -2.94
C GLY A 51 -8.75 -3.20 -4.13
N SER A 52 -10.01 -3.13 -4.58
CA SER A 52 -10.46 -3.76 -5.83
C SER A 52 -9.73 -3.18 -7.04
N SER A 53 -9.45 -4.01 -8.05
CA SER A 53 -8.90 -3.56 -9.33
C SER A 53 -9.80 -2.58 -10.10
N SER A 54 -11.09 -2.50 -9.72
CA SER A 54 -12.05 -1.53 -10.29
C SER A 54 -11.89 -0.11 -9.75
N SER A 55 -10.98 0.11 -8.78
CA SER A 55 -10.77 1.38 -8.09
C SER A 55 -9.30 1.77 -8.05
N THR A 56 -9.01 2.97 -7.57
CA THR A 56 -7.65 3.50 -7.36
C THR A 56 -6.81 3.46 -8.63
N SER A 57 -7.37 4.03 -9.72
CA SER A 57 -6.70 4.13 -11.01
C SER A 57 -5.40 4.92 -10.91
N SER A 58 -4.48 4.69 -11.85
CA SER A 58 -3.21 5.42 -11.89
C SER A 58 -3.40 6.94 -12.04
N GLN A 59 -4.42 7.37 -12.78
CA GLN A 59 -4.73 8.79 -12.96
C GLN A 59 -5.26 9.42 -11.68
N PHE A 60 -6.18 8.73 -11.02
CA PHE A 60 -6.72 9.15 -9.73
C PHE A 60 -5.62 9.23 -8.66
N LEU A 61 -4.80 8.18 -8.57
CA LEU A 61 -3.68 8.12 -7.63
C LEU A 61 -2.65 9.22 -7.87
N ASN A 62 -2.42 9.62 -9.12
CA ASN A 62 -1.57 10.77 -9.45
C ASN A 62 -2.17 12.10 -8.94
N ALA A 63 -3.48 12.26 -9.04
CA ALA A 63 -4.16 13.47 -8.59
C ALA A 63 -4.25 13.57 -7.06
N VAL A 64 -4.43 12.43 -6.39
CA VAL A 64 -4.43 12.37 -4.92
C VAL A 64 -3.01 12.54 -4.36
N ASN A 65 -2.03 11.87 -4.94
CA ASN A 65 -0.61 11.90 -4.57
C ASN A 65 -0.37 11.73 -3.06
N PRO A 66 -0.87 10.66 -2.43
CA PRO A 66 -0.83 10.50 -0.99
C PRO A 66 0.54 10.00 -0.51
N GLN A 67 0.89 10.33 0.74
CA GLN A 67 2.02 9.73 1.45
C GLN A 67 1.66 8.36 2.02
N TYR A 68 0.40 8.21 2.48
CA TYR A 68 -0.11 6.99 3.09
C TYR A 68 -1.36 6.49 2.36
N ALA A 69 -1.43 5.19 2.15
CA ALA A 69 -2.63 4.51 1.65
C ALA A 69 -3.10 3.47 2.67
N VAL A 70 -4.35 3.58 3.10
CA VAL A 70 -4.98 2.63 4.02
C VAL A 70 -5.94 1.75 3.24
N ILE A 71 -5.74 0.44 3.33
CA ILE A 71 -6.65 -0.54 2.74
C ILE A 71 -7.42 -1.23 3.86
N SER A 72 -8.72 -0.98 3.90
CA SER A 72 -9.63 -1.67 4.82
C SER A 72 -10.11 -2.97 4.18
N CYS A 73 -9.60 -4.10 4.61
CA CYS A 73 -9.97 -5.40 4.06
C CYS A 73 -9.89 -6.49 5.13
N GLU A 74 -10.62 -7.58 4.91
CA GLU A 74 -10.60 -8.75 5.77
C GLU A 74 -9.49 -9.72 5.32
N LYS A 75 -8.87 -10.39 6.28
CA LYS A 75 -7.89 -11.44 5.99
C LYS A 75 -8.57 -12.63 5.32
N ASN A 76 -7.99 -13.11 4.20
CA ASN A 76 -8.51 -14.23 3.41
C ASN A 76 -9.93 -13.99 2.86
N ASN A 77 -10.31 -12.75 2.58
CA ASN A 77 -11.59 -12.46 1.98
C ASN A 77 -11.77 -13.16 0.62
N SER A 78 -13.02 -13.53 0.31
CA SER A 78 -13.35 -14.28 -0.91
C SER A 78 -13.25 -13.46 -2.20
N TYR A 79 -13.13 -12.14 -2.08
CA TYR A 79 -13.06 -11.22 -3.23
C TYR A 79 -11.64 -11.11 -3.81
N GLY A 80 -10.63 -11.59 -3.09
CA GLY A 80 -9.23 -11.45 -3.48
C GLY A 80 -8.68 -10.02 -3.30
N HIS A 81 -9.28 -9.25 -2.40
CA HIS A 81 -8.84 -7.89 -2.09
C HIS A 81 -7.79 -7.88 -0.97
N PRO A 82 -6.81 -6.95 -1.04
CA PRO A 82 -6.56 -6.04 -2.15
C PRO A 82 -5.99 -6.75 -3.37
N ALA A 83 -6.38 -6.30 -4.57
CA ALA A 83 -5.87 -6.83 -5.82
C ALA A 83 -4.38 -6.47 -6.01
N SER A 84 -3.62 -7.38 -6.64
CA SER A 84 -2.17 -7.21 -6.83
C SER A 84 -1.80 -5.96 -7.62
N ASP A 85 -2.58 -5.64 -8.65
CA ASP A 85 -2.36 -4.48 -9.50
C ASP A 85 -2.56 -3.14 -8.75
N VAL A 86 -3.46 -3.10 -7.75
CA VAL A 86 -3.62 -1.94 -6.86
C VAL A 86 -2.40 -1.80 -5.95
N LEU A 87 -1.94 -2.89 -5.35
CA LEU A 87 -0.73 -2.88 -4.51
C LEU A 87 0.49 -2.42 -5.31
N GLU A 88 0.66 -2.95 -6.53
CA GLU A 88 1.76 -2.56 -7.41
C GLU A 88 1.72 -1.06 -7.74
N ARG A 89 0.53 -0.50 -8.06
CA ARG A 89 0.38 0.94 -8.30
C ARG A 89 0.78 1.79 -7.10
N LEU A 90 0.38 1.39 -5.89
CA LEU A 90 0.71 2.10 -4.66
C LEU A 90 2.21 2.05 -4.37
N VAL A 91 2.80 0.86 -4.43
CA VAL A 91 4.23 0.63 -4.14
C VAL A 91 5.12 1.33 -5.17
N SER A 92 4.77 1.28 -6.46
CA SER A 92 5.55 1.94 -7.52
C SER A 92 5.65 3.47 -7.36
N LYS A 93 4.79 4.06 -6.53
CA LYS A 93 4.79 5.50 -6.20
C LYS A 93 5.42 5.80 -4.84
N ASN A 94 6.08 4.83 -4.22
CA ASN A 94 6.67 4.94 -2.87
C ASN A 94 5.65 5.36 -1.79
N ILE A 95 4.38 4.97 -1.95
CA ILE A 95 3.33 5.24 -0.97
C ILE A 95 3.43 4.20 0.15
N THR A 96 3.41 4.64 1.39
CA THR A 96 3.34 3.75 2.54
C THR A 96 1.96 3.09 2.61
N VAL A 97 1.90 1.78 2.39
CA VAL A 97 0.65 1.01 2.39
C VAL A 97 0.42 0.35 3.73
N LEU A 98 -0.72 0.63 4.35
CA LEU A 98 -1.18 0.04 5.61
C LEU A 98 -2.47 -0.74 5.34
N ARG A 99 -2.53 -2.00 5.82
CA ARG A 99 -3.66 -2.91 5.58
C ARG A 99 -4.23 -3.39 6.90
N THR A 100 -5.56 -3.30 7.07
CA THR A 100 -6.23 -3.73 8.32
C THR A 100 -6.16 -5.23 8.55
N ASP A 101 -6.12 -6.05 7.49
CA ASP A 101 -5.99 -7.50 7.61
C ASP A 101 -4.62 -7.96 8.17
N LEU A 102 -3.59 -7.14 8.00
CA LEU A 102 -2.24 -7.37 8.52
C LEU A 102 -1.99 -6.62 9.84
N ALA A 103 -2.32 -5.34 9.86
CA ALA A 103 -1.98 -4.42 10.95
C ALA A 103 -3.05 -4.33 12.06
N GLY A 104 -4.25 -4.86 11.84
CA GLY A 104 -5.39 -4.64 12.74
C GLY A 104 -5.90 -3.21 12.68
N THR A 105 -6.17 -2.61 13.81
CA THR A 105 -6.56 -1.20 13.91
C THR A 105 -5.38 -0.31 13.51
N ILE A 106 -5.66 0.70 12.68
CA ILE A 106 -4.68 1.69 12.22
C ILE A 106 -5.17 3.07 12.70
N GLU A 107 -4.36 3.73 13.50
CA GLU A 107 -4.66 5.05 14.04
C GLU A 107 -3.67 6.07 13.48
N PHE A 108 -4.18 7.19 12.96
CA PHE A 108 -3.38 8.33 12.57
C PHE A 108 -3.52 9.47 13.57
N ALA A 109 -2.41 10.09 13.92
CA ALA A 109 -2.38 11.32 14.68
C ALA A 109 -1.80 12.45 13.83
N ILE A 110 -2.59 13.51 13.64
CA ILE A 110 -2.18 14.72 12.91
C ILE A 110 -1.96 15.83 13.93
N LYS A 111 -0.72 16.28 14.05
CA LYS A 111 -0.34 17.34 14.99
C LYS A 111 0.73 18.25 14.37
N ASN A 112 0.49 19.55 14.34
CA ASN A 112 1.45 20.55 13.85
C ASN A 112 1.98 20.22 12.42
N ASN A 113 1.10 19.85 11.50
CA ASN A 113 1.42 19.42 10.13
C ASN A 113 2.31 18.15 10.04
N SER A 114 2.44 17.43 11.12
CA SER A 114 3.10 16.13 11.15
C SER A 114 2.07 15.02 11.25
N ILE A 115 2.24 13.99 10.46
CA ILE A 115 1.39 12.80 10.43
C ILE A 115 2.20 11.65 11.03
N SER A 116 1.65 11.01 12.05
CA SER A 116 2.16 9.77 12.61
C SER A 116 1.06 8.73 12.64
N TYR A 117 1.43 7.46 12.68
CA TYR A 117 0.45 6.37 12.81
C TYR A 117 0.91 5.30 13.78
N ASN A 118 -0.05 4.59 14.35
CA ASN A 118 0.13 3.39 15.16
C ASN A 118 -0.72 2.26 14.59
N THR A 119 -0.30 1.02 14.80
CA THR A 119 -1.04 -0.18 14.41
C THR A 119 -1.22 -1.09 15.60
N GLU A 120 -2.37 -1.77 15.69
CA GLU A 120 -2.68 -2.71 16.78
C GLU A 120 -1.74 -3.90 16.79
N LYS A 121 -1.47 -4.45 15.62
CA LYS A 121 -0.49 -5.52 15.44
C LYS A 121 0.83 -4.86 15.03
N ASN A 122 1.75 -4.76 15.98
CA ASN A 122 3.10 -4.37 15.65
C ASN A 122 3.67 -5.42 14.69
N ASP A 123 3.87 -5.06 13.43
CA ASP A 123 4.91 -5.72 12.66
C ASP A 123 6.20 -5.46 13.41
N SER A 124 6.88 -6.53 13.83
CA SER A 124 8.03 -6.53 14.74
C SER A 124 9.26 -5.83 14.14
N ASN A 125 9.08 -4.62 13.60
CA ASN A 125 10.15 -3.82 13.00
C ASN A 125 9.91 -2.30 13.03
N SER A 126 9.18 -1.79 14.02
CA SER A 126 9.11 -0.34 14.22
C SER A 126 9.83 0.05 15.50
N ASN A 127 11.15 0.24 15.40
CA ASN A 127 11.87 1.09 16.35
C ASN A 127 11.49 2.54 16.08
N ALA A 128 10.42 2.99 16.73
CA ALA A 128 10.10 4.40 16.80
C ALA A 128 10.99 5.06 17.86
N ASN A 129 12.09 5.65 17.44
CA ASN A 129 12.75 6.69 18.21
C ASN A 129 12.39 8.04 17.60
N ASN A 130 11.53 8.78 18.33
CA ASN A 130 11.31 10.20 18.12
C ASN A 130 12.66 10.93 18.20
N ASN A 131 13.13 11.46 17.09
CA ASN A 131 13.74 12.80 17.09
C ASN A 131 13.85 13.33 15.66
N SER A 132 13.41 14.58 15.51
CA SER A 132 13.44 15.35 14.27
C SER A 132 14.81 15.34 13.62
N THR A 133 14.87 14.96 12.37
CA THR A 133 15.60 15.65 11.28
C THR A 133 15.35 14.89 9.99
N ASN A 134 15.13 15.64 8.92
CA ASN A 134 14.95 15.17 7.56
C ASN A 134 15.96 14.08 7.18
N ASP A 135 15.49 12.86 6.98
CA ASP A 135 16.15 11.93 6.08
C ASP A 135 15.13 10.94 5.52
N ALA A 136 15.09 10.84 4.21
CA ALA A 136 14.22 9.93 3.48
C ALA A 136 14.74 8.50 3.66
N THR A 137 14.23 7.81 4.67
CA THR A 137 14.50 6.37 4.83
C THR A 137 13.27 5.59 4.41
N THR A 138 13.29 5.14 3.18
CA THR A 138 12.45 4.07 2.63
C THR A 138 12.52 2.88 3.59
N SER A 139 11.41 2.48 4.21
CA SER A 139 11.36 1.19 4.90
C SER A 139 11.50 0.10 3.83
N ALA A 140 12.70 -0.46 3.73
CA ALA A 140 13.04 -1.47 2.75
C ALA A 140 12.17 -2.71 3.00
N ILE A 141 11.35 -3.07 2.02
CA ILE A 141 10.65 -4.36 2.02
C ILE A 141 11.73 -5.43 1.99
N THR A 142 11.76 -6.31 2.98
CA THR A 142 12.65 -7.47 2.95
C THR A 142 12.06 -8.53 2.04
N TYR A 143 12.78 -8.95 1.03
CA TYR A 143 12.41 -10.06 0.17
C TYR A 143 13.20 -11.31 0.53
N ILE A 144 12.61 -12.48 0.28
CA ILE A 144 13.28 -13.78 0.38
C ILE A 144 13.59 -14.25 -1.03
N LEU A 145 14.87 -14.35 -1.36
CA LEU A 145 15.35 -14.79 -2.65
C LEU A 145 15.69 -16.29 -2.59
N ASN A 146 15.25 -17.04 -3.59
CA ASN A 146 15.67 -18.40 -3.83
C ASN A 146 16.76 -18.40 -4.91
N THR A 147 18.00 -18.56 -4.49
CA THR A 147 19.18 -18.51 -5.39
C THR A 147 19.25 -19.69 -6.37
N ASN A 148 18.58 -20.79 -6.08
CA ASN A 148 18.54 -21.95 -6.96
C ASN A 148 17.50 -21.80 -8.07
N THR A 149 16.31 -21.24 -7.77
CA THR A 149 15.21 -21.10 -8.75
C THR A 149 15.13 -19.70 -9.34
N MET A 150 15.98 -18.78 -8.86
CA MET A 150 15.95 -17.36 -9.23
C MET A 150 14.57 -16.72 -9.04
N LYS A 151 13.85 -17.14 -8.00
CA LYS A 151 12.56 -16.54 -7.60
C LYS A 151 12.71 -15.75 -6.33
N PHE A 152 11.90 -14.69 -6.19
CA PHE A 152 11.82 -13.96 -4.94
C PHE A 152 10.39 -13.91 -4.41
N HIS A 153 10.27 -13.78 -3.10
CA HIS A 153 9.04 -13.94 -2.33
C HIS A 153 8.92 -12.86 -1.27
N LEU A 154 7.68 -12.57 -0.86
CA LEU A 154 7.44 -11.88 0.41
C LEU A 154 7.76 -12.81 1.59
N PRO A 155 8.18 -12.27 2.76
CA PRO A 155 8.43 -13.09 3.95
C PRO A 155 7.23 -13.92 4.40
N SER A 156 6.01 -13.44 4.16
CA SER A 156 4.76 -14.13 4.48
C SER A 156 4.36 -15.23 3.49
N CYS A 157 5.15 -15.45 2.44
CA CYS A 157 4.84 -16.45 1.42
C CYS A 157 5.13 -17.87 1.93
N LYS A 158 4.13 -18.76 1.92
CA LYS A 158 4.32 -20.16 2.30
C LYS A 158 5.45 -20.88 1.54
N HIS A 159 5.69 -20.51 0.27
CA HIS A 159 6.79 -21.06 -0.52
C HIS A 159 8.16 -20.49 -0.15
N ALA A 160 8.21 -19.42 0.63
CA ALA A 160 9.46 -18.91 1.19
C ALA A 160 9.98 -19.81 2.31
N ASP A 161 9.08 -20.45 3.05
CA ASP A 161 9.42 -21.41 4.12
C ASP A 161 9.94 -22.74 3.56
N GLU A 162 9.53 -23.11 2.37
CA GLU A 162 9.95 -24.32 1.66
C GLU A 162 11.35 -24.22 1.03
N ILE A 163 11.95 -23.02 1.02
CA ILE A 163 13.29 -22.81 0.47
C ILE A 163 14.34 -23.35 1.45
N ALA A 164 15.17 -24.28 0.97
CA ALA A 164 16.28 -24.80 1.75
C ALA A 164 17.24 -23.66 2.18
N ASP A 165 17.71 -23.69 3.41
CA ASP A 165 18.49 -22.60 4.02
C ASP A 165 19.69 -22.15 3.18
N HIS A 166 20.39 -23.08 2.54
CA HIS A 166 21.55 -22.77 1.69
C HIS A 166 21.20 -22.08 0.37
N ASN A 167 19.91 -22.05 -0.01
CA ASN A 167 19.38 -21.34 -1.19
C ASN A 167 18.57 -20.10 -0.82
N LYS A 168 18.45 -19.79 0.47
CA LYS A 168 17.61 -18.72 1.00
C LYS A 168 18.47 -17.49 1.31
N LEU A 169 18.19 -16.38 0.66
CA LEU A 169 18.87 -15.10 0.87
C LEU A 169 17.83 -14.02 1.20
N LEU A 170 18.07 -13.26 2.26
CA LEU A 170 17.29 -12.08 2.59
C LEU A 170 17.83 -10.88 1.81
N SER A 171 16.95 -10.09 1.22
CA SER A 171 17.30 -8.87 0.51
C SER A 171 16.39 -7.72 0.90
N ASN A 172 16.99 -6.58 1.21
CA ASN A 172 16.31 -5.31 1.44
C ASN A 172 16.41 -4.38 0.22
N GLU A 173 16.83 -4.91 -0.91
CA GLU A 173 16.91 -4.17 -2.16
C GLU A 173 15.50 -3.95 -2.72
N THR A 174 15.35 -2.91 -3.53
CA THR A 174 14.08 -2.65 -4.20
C THR A 174 13.72 -3.76 -5.17
N ARG A 175 12.44 -3.94 -5.43
CA ARG A 175 11.93 -4.93 -6.40
C ARG A 175 12.62 -4.81 -7.77
N ASP A 176 12.83 -3.59 -8.24
CA ASP A 176 13.44 -3.32 -9.54
C ASP A 176 14.90 -3.81 -9.59
N ILE A 177 15.68 -3.56 -8.54
CA ILE A 177 17.06 -4.06 -8.42
C ILE A 177 17.08 -5.60 -8.42
N ILE A 178 16.12 -6.23 -7.73
CA ILE A 178 16.02 -7.69 -7.69
C ILE A 178 15.67 -8.26 -9.08
N LEU A 179 14.77 -7.60 -9.82
CA LEU A 179 14.44 -7.95 -11.21
C LEU A 179 15.64 -7.77 -12.15
N GLU A 180 16.39 -6.66 -12.01
CA GLU A 180 17.64 -6.42 -12.78
C GLU A 180 18.71 -7.49 -12.54
N LYS A 181 18.73 -8.09 -11.34
CA LYS A 181 19.58 -9.25 -11.00
C LYS A 181 19.08 -10.58 -11.59
N GLY A 182 17.98 -10.55 -12.34
CA GLY A 182 17.42 -11.72 -13.03
C GLY A 182 16.50 -12.58 -12.19
N TYR A 183 16.09 -12.12 -10.99
CA TYR A 183 15.10 -12.83 -10.21
C TYR A 183 13.69 -12.60 -10.76
N ILE A 184 12.83 -13.62 -10.63
CA ILE A 184 11.45 -13.62 -11.10
C ILE A 184 10.51 -13.60 -9.88
N PRO A 185 9.47 -12.75 -9.86
CA PRO A 185 8.53 -12.72 -8.76
C PRO A 185 7.77 -14.06 -8.62
N CYS A 186 7.56 -14.50 -7.40
CA CYS A 186 6.74 -15.66 -7.12
C CYS A 186 5.30 -15.41 -7.54
N LYS A 187 4.71 -16.29 -8.34
CA LYS A 187 3.34 -16.16 -8.84
C LYS A 187 2.25 -16.25 -7.75
N ILE A 188 2.60 -16.73 -6.56
CA ILE A 188 1.63 -16.92 -5.46
C ILE A 188 1.55 -15.68 -4.57
N CYS A 189 2.68 -15.13 -4.14
CA CYS A 189 2.70 -13.93 -3.30
C CYS A 189 2.90 -12.63 -4.07
N ASN A 190 3.32 -12.72 -5.33
CA ASN A 190 3.58 -11.60 -6.24
C ASN A 190 4.31 -10.44 -5.54
N PRO A 191 5.54 -10.67 -5.09
CA PRO A 191 6.32 -9.74 -4.28
C PRO A 191 6.70 -8.48 -5.05
#